data_151557174dad7cd1066adb1cb6f6ba0c
#
_entry.id   151557174dad7cd1066adb1cb6f6ba0c
#
_cell.length_a   1.000
_cell.length_b   1.000
_cell.length_c   1.000
_cell.angle_alpha   90.00
_cell.angle_beta   90.00
_cell.angle_gamma   90.00
#
_symmetry.space_group_name_H-M   'P 1'
#
loop_
_entity.id
_entity.type
_entity.pdbx_description
1 polymer ?
#
loop_
_entity_poly.entity_id
_entity_poly.type
_entity_poly.pdbx_seq_one_letter_code
_entity_poly.pdbx_strand_id
1 'polypeptide(L)'
;MRVVTFDIETANWMSDIGSSDPADLTIALVCIHDSETDTYSSYLEPELPQMWNILERTDVLVGYNSNHFDIPLLNKYYPGDLTRIKSLDIMQEVYSVIGRRLKLDSIAEGTLGEKKSASGAQSLQWWRAGEI
;
A
#
# COMPACT_ATOMS: atom_id res chain seq x y z
N MET A 1 10.15 2.55 18.69
CA MET A 1 10.19 2.55 17.21
C MET A 1 8.77 2.63 16.67
N ARG A 2 8.49 3.57 15.80
CA ARG A 2 7.18 3.72 15.18
C ARG A 2 7.17 3.00 13.84
N VAL A 3 6.32 2.00 13.71
CA VAL A 3 6.14 1.20 12.51
C VAL A 3 4.76 1.49 11.94
N VAL A 4 4.71 1.91 10.69
CA VAL A 4 3.45 2.13 9.98
C VAL A 4 3.35 1.11 8.86
N THR A 5 2.32 0.28 8.93
CA THR A 5 1.96 -0.67 7.89
C THR A 5 0.89 -0.02 7.02
N PHE A 6 1.02 -0.11 5.70
CA PHE A 6 0.11 0.57 4.81
C PHE A 6 -0.24 -0.24 3.58
N ASP A 7 -1.39 0.07 3.01
CA ASP A 7 -1.87 -0.52 1.76
C ASP A 7 -2.65 0.55 0.98
N ILE A 8 -2.53 0.52 -0.33
CA ILE A 8 -3.15 1.50 -1.22
C ILE A 8 -4.12 0.79 -2.15
N GLU A 9 -5.33 1.36 -2.29
CA GLU A 9 -6.28 0.99 -3.32
C GLU A 9 -6.33 2.09 -4.37
N THR A 10 -6.32 1.71 -5.64
CA THR A 10 -6.33 2.67 -6.76
C THR A 10 -7.72 2.86 -7.33
N ALA A 11 -7.95 4.04 -7.91
CA ALA A 11 -9.22 4.39 -8.55
C ALA A 11 -9.28 3.96 -10.02
N ASN A 12 -8.15 3.52 -10.59
CA ASN A 12 -8.06 3.09 -11.99
C ASN A 12 -7.09 1.93 -12.13
N TRP A 13 -7.16 1.24 -13.25
CA TRP A 13 -6.21 0.18 -13.62
C TRP A 13 -5.12 0.74 -14.52
N MET A 14 -3.98 0.07 -14.56
CA MET A 14 -2.91 0.41 -15.51
C MET A 14 -3.37 0.30 -16.96
N SER A 15 -4.25 -0.65 -17.27
CA SER A 15 -4.84 -0.79 -18.60
C SER A 15 -5.69 0.41 -19.00
N ASP A 16 -6.32 1.11 -18.04
CA ASP A 16 -7.12 2.29 -18.32
C ASP A 16 -6.28 3.50 -18.75
N ILE A 17 -5.07 3.60 -18.21
CA ILE A 17 -4.18 4.75 -18.43
C ILE A 17 -3.10 4.48 -19.48
N GLY A 18 -3.01 3.25 -19.97
CA GLY A 18 -2.02 2.88 -20.98
C GLY A 18 -0.57 2.96 -20.52
N SER A 19 -0.32 2.83 -19.22
CA SER A 19 0.99 2.92 -18.60
C SER A 19 1.29 1.71 -17.74
N SER A 20 2.57 1.37 -17.59
CA SER A 20 3.04 0.37 -16.65
C SER A 20 3.68 1.00 -15.40
N ASP A 21 3.72 2.32 -15.31
CA ASP A 21 4.28 3.03 -14.17
C ASP A 21 3.21 3.22 -13.09
N PRO A 22 3.40 2.65 -11.88
CA PRO A 22 2.44 2.83 -10.78
C PRO A 22 2.17 4.30 -10.42
N ALA A 23 3.15 5.18 -10.61
CA ALA A 23 2.98 6.61 -10.32
C ALA A 23 1.95 7.30 -11.22
N ASP A 24 1.59 6.69 -12.35
CA ASP A 24 0.56 7.22 -13.24
C ASP A 24 -0.87 6.87 -12.79
N LEU A 25 -1.01 6.01 -11.79
CA LEU A 25 -2.31 5.67 -11.22
C LEU A 25 -2.83 6.77 -10.30
N THR A 26 -4.12 6.71 -10.00
CA THR A 26 -4.79 7.59 -9.05
C THR A 26 -5.13 6.80 -7.78
N ILE A 27 -4.82 7.37 -6.62
CA ILE A 27 -5.14 6.76 -5.34
C ILE A 27 -6.63 6.97 -5.03
N ALA A 28 -7.32 5.89 -4.67
CA ALA A 28 -8.67 5.97 -4.12
C ALA A 28 -8.63 6.04 -2.61
N LEU A 29 -7.83 5.19 -1.97
CA LEU A 29 -7.83 5.01 -0.53
C LEU A 29 -6.45 4.51 -0.08
N VAL A 30 -5.99 5.03 1.05
CA VAL A 30 -4.82 4.49 1.77
C VAL A 30 -5.26 4.06 3.16
N CYS A 31 -4.98 2.81 3.51
CA CYS A 31 -5.21 2.30 4.86
C CYS A 31 -3.87 2.16 5.57
N ILE A 32 -3.81 2.57 6.83
CA ILE A 32 -2.60 2.43 7.64
C ILE A 32 -2.91 1.83 9.00
N HIS A 33 -1.90 1.14 9.55
CA HIS A 33 -1.83 0.76 10.95
C HIS A 33 -0.62 1.42 11.56
N ASP A 34 -0.81 2.15 12.64
CA ASP A 34 0.23 2.85 13.38
C ASP A 34 0.53 2.11 14.67
N SER A 35 1.76 1.62 14.81
CA SER A 35 2.16 0.84 15.99
C SER A 35 2.23 1.65 17.27
N GLU A 36 2.46 2.96 17.17
CA GLU A 36 2.59 3.82 18.35
C GLU A 36 1.26 3.97 19.08
N THR A 37 0.17 4.07 18.34
CA THR A 37 -1.18 4.23 18.91
C THR A 37 -2.01 2.95 18.81
N ASP A 38 -1.50 1.92 18.13
CA ASP A 38 -2.22 0.68 17.81
C ASP A 38 -3.59 0.97 17.22
N THR A 39 -3.62 1.85 16.22
CA THR A 39 -4.85 2.27 15.55
C THR A 39 -4.78 2.05 14.05
N TYR A 40 -5.96 1.77 13.47
CA TYR A 40 -6.16 1.72 12.03
C TYR A 40 -6.82 2.99 11.56
N SER A 41 -6.37 3.53 10.44
CA SER A 41 -6.93 4.73 9.83
C SER A 41 -6.98 4.57 8.33
N SER A 42 -7.93 5.24 7.70
CA SER A 42 -8.03 5.28 6.24
C SER A 42 -8.18 6.71 5.76
N TYR A 43 -7.60 6.97 4.59
CA TYR A 43 -7.56 8.30 3.99
C TYR A 43 -7.96 8.21 2.51
N LEU A 44 -8.97 8.96 2.13
CA LEU A 44 -9.31 9.16 0.72
C LEU A 44 -8.29 10.11 0.08
N GLU A 45 -8.24 10.15 -1.25
CA GLU A 45 -7.28 11.01 -1.95
C GLU A 45 -7.23 12.46 -1.42
N PRO A 46 -8.36 13.16 -1.25
CA PRO A 46 -8.33 14.53 -0.74
C PRO A 46 -7.84 14.67 0.70
N GLU A 47 -7.83 13.57 1.45
CA GLU A 47 -7.43 13.54 2.86
C GLU A 47 -5.96 13.17 3.07
N LEU A 48 -5.23 12.82 2.01
CA LEU A 48 -3.85 12.35 2.11
C LEU A 48 -2.93 13.32 2.89
N PRO A 49 -3.04 14.64 2.76
CA PRO A 49 -2.21 15.55 3.55
C PRO A 49 -2.32 15.37 5.07
N GLN A 50 -3.45 14.88 5.56
CA GLN A 50 -3.62 14.59 6.98
C GLN A 50 -2.74 13.43 7.47
N MET A 51 -2.29 12.59 6.55
CA MET A 51 -1.43 11.44 6.83
C MET A 51 0.07 11.79 6.86
N TRP A 52 0.46 12.93 6.28
CA TRP A 52 1.88 13.29 6.14
C TRP A 52 2.60 13.40 7.47
N ASN A 53 1.96 13.90 8.50
CA ASN A 53 2.56 14.00 9.84
C ASN A 53 2.91 12.63 10.42
N ILE A 54 2.08 11.63 10.15
CA ILE A 54 2.33 10.26 10.60
C ILE A 54 3.53 9.70 9.86
N LEU A 55 3.59 9.88 8.54
CA LEU A 55 4.71 9.40 7.72
C LEU A 55 6.03 10.05 8.11
N GLU A 56 6.03 11.35 8.40
CA GLU A 56 7.24 12.08 8.78
C GLU A 56 7.83 11.62 10.10
N ARG A 57 7.02 11.03 10.98
CA ARG A 57 7.43 10.50 12.28
C ARG A 57 7.64 9.00 12.28
N THR A 58 7.47 8.36 11.13
CA THR A 58 7.59 6.90 11.00
C THR A 58 9.06 6.51 10.93
N ASP A 59 9.44 5.50 11.71
CA ASP A 59 10.78 4.92 11.66
C ASP A 59 10.89 3.88 10.54
N VAL A 60 9.83 3.07 10.36
CA VAL A 60 9.80 2.03 9.32
C VAL A 60 8.41 1.99 8.68
N LEU A 61 8.37 2.06 7.35
CA LEU A 61 7.17 1.77 6.56
C LEU A 61 7.17 0.29 6.17
N VAL A 62 6.07 -0.39 6.41
CA VAL A 62 5.90 -1.80 6.06
C VAL A 62 4.79 -1.94 5.03
N GLY A 63 5.06 -2.67 3.96
CA GLY A 63 4.07 -2.95 2.93
C GLY A 63 4.38 -4.23 2.18
N TYR A 64 3.55 -4.55 1.20
CA TYR A 64 3.73 -5.69 0.31
C TYR A 64 3.83 -5.20 -1.13
N ASN A 65 4.96 -5.45 -1.79
CA ASN A 65 5.33 -4.87 -3.07
C ASN A 65 5.38 -3.33 -3.02
N SER A 66 5.58 -2.79 -1.83
CA SER A 66 5.47 -1.35 -1.57
C SER A 66 6.63 -0.54 -2.18
N ASN A 67 7.86 -1.08 -2.19
CA ASN A 67 9.00 -0.38 -2.76
C ASN A 67 8.84 -0.14 -4.25
N HIS A 68 8.14 -1.04 -4.95
CA HIS A 68 7.97 -0.97 -6.39
C HIS A 68 6.66 -0.31 -6.80
N PHE A 69 5.63 -0.38 -5.98
CA PHE A 69 4.28 0.07 -6.32
C PHE A 69 3.78 1.21 -5.43
N ASP A 70 3.57 0.95 -4.15
CA ASP A 70 2.87 1.88 -3.25
C ASP A 70 3.68 3.15 -2.99
N ILE A 71 4.99 3.01 -2.73
CA ILE A 71 5.83 4.16 -2.41
C ILE A 71 6.00 5.11 -3.60
N PRO A 72 6.31 4.64 -4.83
CA PRO A 72 6.33 5.54 -5.98
C PRO A 72 5.01 6.24 -6.24
N LEU A 73 3.89 5.54 -6.09
CA LEU A 73 2.57 6.11 -6.27
C LEU A 73 2.25 7.17 -5.22
N LEU A 74 2.48 6.85 -3.95
CA LEU A 74 2.22 7.76 -2.84
C LEU A 74 3.15 8.99 -2.90
N ASN A 75 4.40 8.80 -3.32
CA ASN A 75 5.37 9.87 -3.41
C ASN A 75 4.97 10.95 -4.44
N LYS A 76 4.14 10.61 -5.41
CA LYS A 76 3.58 11.58 -6.35
C LYS A 76 2.72 12.63 -5.66
N TYR A 77 2.04 12.25 -4.59
CA TYR A 77 1.18 13.14 -3.80
C TYR A 77 1.93 13.84 -2.67
N TYR A 78 2.98 13.21 -2.17
CA TYR A 78 3.73 13.71 -1.01
C TYR A 78 4.70 14.83 -1.45
N PRO A 79 4.78 15.96 -0.70
CA PRO A 79 5.64 17.09 -1.09
C PRO A 79 7.12 16.92 -0.75
N GLY A 80 7.58 15.71 -0.51
CA GLY A 80 8.96 15.39 -0.18
C GLY A 80 9.40 14.10 -0.82
N ASP A 81 10.32 13.40 -0.17
CA ASP A 81 10.90 12.15 -0.64
C ASP A 81 10.64 11.03 0.36
N LEU A 82 9.66 10.17 0.06
CA LEU A 82 9.33 9.03 0.91
C LEU A 82 10.42 7.96 0.94
N THR A 83 11.32 7.94 -0.03
CA THR A 83 12.43 6.97 -0.04
C THR A 83 13.44 7.21 1.09
N ARG A 84 13.38 8.35 1.77
CA ARG A 84 14.19 8.62 2.95
C ARG A 84 13.74 7.86 4.18
N ILE A 85 12.51 7.38 4.20
CA ILE A 85 11.98 6.58 5.29
C ILE A 85 12.41 5.14 5.06
N LYS A 86 12.90 4.47 6.10
CA LYS A 86 13.25 3.06 6.00
C LYS A 86 12.00 2.26 5.63
N SER A 87 12.11 1.44 4.61
CA SER A 87 11.00 0.64 4.09
C SER A 87 11.31 -0.85 4.19
N LEU A 88 10.33 -1.62 4.69
CA LEU A 88 10.35 -3.07 4.67
C LEU A 88 9.25 -3.55 3.72
N ASP A 89 9.65 -4.08 2.59
CA ASP A 89 8.75 -4.67 1.61
C ASP A 89 8.75 -6.18 1.81
N ILE A 90 7.66 -6.70 2.36
CA ILE A 90 7.55 -8.12 2.72
C ILE A 90 7.70 -9.02 1.50
N MET A 91 7.17 -8.61 0.34
CA MET A 91 7.32 -9.40 -0.89
C MET A 91 8.79 -9.53 -1.30
N GLN A 92 9.56 -8.46 -1.20
CA GLN A 92 11.00 -8.49 -1.52
C GLN A 92 11.78 -9.36 -0.55
N GLU A 93 11.45 -9.32 0.74
CA GLU A 93 12.09 -10.16 1.76
C GLU A 93 11.82 -11.64 1.48
N VAL A 94 10.58 -12.00 1.16
CA VAL A 94 10.23 -13.37 0.81
C VAL A 94 10.92 -13.80 -0.49
N TYR A 95 10.95 -12.92 -1.49
CA TYR A 95 11.63 -13.19 -2.76
C TYR A 95 13.12 -13.48 -2.56
N SER A 96 13.79 -12.73 -1.69
CA SER A 96 15.22 -12.92 -1.42
C SER A 96 15.53 -14.29 -0.82
N VAL A 97 14.58 -14.89 -0.11
CA VAL A 97 14.73 -16.20 0.52
C VAL A 97 14.39 -17.36 -0.43
N ILE A 98 13.26 -17.28 -1.14
CA ILE A 98 12.75 -18.38 -1.95
C ILE A 98 12.96 -18.22 -3.46
N GLY A 99 13.46 -17.07 -3.90
CA GLY A 99 13.80 -16.82 -5.31
C GLY A 99 12.61 -16.63 -6.24
N ARG A 100 11.40 -16.41 -5.71
CA ARG A 100 10.21 -16.13 -6.50
C ARG A 100 9.24 -15.22 -5.77
N ARG A 101 8.41 -14.52 -6.54
CA ARG A 101 7.35 -13.68 -5.98
C ARG A 101 6.13 -14.52 -5.63
N LEU A 102 5.56 -14.25 -4.46
CA LEU A 102 4.29 -14.84 -4.03
C LEU A 102 3.26 -13.73 -3.85
N LYS A 103 2.00 -14.07 -4.06
CA LYS A 103 0.89 -13.18 -3.69
C LYS A 103 0.75 -13.13 -2.17
N LEU A 104 0.30 -11.99 -1.66
CA LEU A 104 0.07 -11.83 -0.22
C LEU A 104 -0.87 -12.91 0.33
N ASP A 105 -1.92 -13.27 -0.40
CA ASP A 105 -2.83 -14.34 -0.02
C ASP A 105 -2.12 -15.67 0.21
N SER A 106 -1.16 -16.01 -0.66
CA SER A 106 -0.40 -17.27 -0.53
C SER A 106 0.43 -17.28 0.75
N ILE A 107 1.04 -16.16 1.10
CA ILE A 107 1.83 -16.01 2.33
C ILE A 107 0.93 -16.04 3.56
N ALA A 108 -0.17 -15.29 3.54
CA ALA A 108 -1.12 -15.25 4.65
C ALA A 108 -1.79 -16.62 4.87
N GLU A 109 -2.17 -17.32 3.80
CA GLU A 109 -2.75 -18.66 3.88
C GLU A 109 -1.76 -19.67 4.43
N GLY A 110 -0.49 -19.63 3.99
CA GLY A 110 0.55 -20.53 4.46
C GLY A 110 1.02 -20.26 5.89
N THR A 111 0.89 -19.03 6.37
CA THR A 111 1.39 -18.60 7.69
C THR A 111 0.28 -18.49 8.72
N LEU A 112 -0.85 -17.87 8.36
CA LEU A 112 -1.95 -17.54 9.26
C LEU A 112 -3.23 -18.33 8.98
N GLY A 113 -3.31 -19.00 7.81
CA GLY A 113 -4.51 -19.70 7.38
C GLY A 113 -5.62 -18.76 6.89
N GLU A 114 -5.29 -17.52 6.56
CA GLU A 114 -6.25 -16.49 6.15
C GLU A 114 -6.04 -16.06 4.70
N LYS A 115 -7.12 -15.64 4.04
CA LYS A 115 -7.12 -15.11 2.69
C LYS A 115 -7.78 -13.75 2.62
N LYS A 116 -7.50 -13.00 1.55
CA LYS A 116 -8.24 -11.80 1.25
C LYS A 116 -9.72 -12.12 1.01
N SER A 117 -10.60 -11.23 1.43
CA SER A 117 -12.03 -11.32 1.14
C SER A 117 -12.37 -10.90 -0.28
N ALA A 118 -11.50 -10.10 -0.93
CA ALA A 118 -11.71 -9.61 -2.30
C ALA A 118 -10.37 -9.41 -3.00
N SER A 119 -10.36 -9.55 -4.32
CA SER A 119 -9.19 -9.20 -5.15
C SER A 119 -9.09 -7.69 -5.34
N GLY A 120 -7.92 -7.20 -5.77
CA GLY A 120 -7.74 -5.79 -6.11
C GLY A 120 -8.67 -5.33 -7.24
N ALA A 121 -8.93 -6.19 -8.24
CA ALA A 121 -9.86 -5.89 -9.31
C ALA A 121 -11.30 -5.78 -8.80
N GLN A 122 -11.70 -6.64 -7.88
CA GLN A 122 -13.03 -6.60 -7.26
C GLN A 122 -13.19 -5.35 -6.39
N SER A 123 -12.18 -4.97 -5.64
CA SER A 123 -12.19 -3.74 -4.84
C SER A 123 -12.37 -2.51 -5.73
N LEU A 124 -11.72 -2.47 -6.88
CA LEU A 124 -11.85 -1.37 -7.83
C LEU A 124 -13.26 -1.30 -8.42
N GLN A 125 -13.87 -2.46 -8.73
CA GLN A 125 -15.25 -2.51 -9.20
C GLN A 125 -16.21 -1.96 -8.14
N TRP A 126 -16.03 -2.32 -6.88
CA TRP A 126 -16.84 -1.79 -5.78
C TRP A 126 -16.67 -0.28 -5.62
N TRP A 127 -15.46 0.22 -5.74
CA TRP A 127 -15.18 1.66 -5.69
C TRP A 127 -15.92 2.41 -6.80
N ARG A 128 -15.87 1.90 -8.04
CA ARG A 128 -16.55 2.51 -9.18
C ARG A 128 -18.08 2.43 -9.04
N ALA A 129 -18.58 1.41 -8.37
CA ALA A 129 -20.01 1.26 -8.08
C ALA A 129 -20.47 2.05 -6.85
N GLY A 130 -19.57 2.71 -6.13
CA GLY A 130 -19.88 3.49 -4.93
C GLY A 130 -20.14 2.63 -3.69
N GLU A 131 -19.66 1.41 -3.65
CA GLU A 131 -19.89 0.45 -2.55
C GLU A 131 -18.80 0.47 -1.47
N ILE A 132 -17.83 1.35 -1.62
CA ILE A 132 -16.72 1.50 -0.64
C ILE A 132 -16.92 2.75 0.18
#